data_84e34420b916575033dc6482d9a9f2b6
#
_entry.id   84e34420b916575033dc6482d9a9f2b6
#
_cell.length_a   1.000
_cell.length_b   1.000
_cell.length_c   1.000
_cell.angle_alpha   90.00
_cell.angle_beta   90.00
_cell.angle_gamma   90.00
#
_symmetry.space_group_name_H-M   'P 1'
#
loop_
_entity.id
_entity.type
_entity.pdbx_description
1 polymer ?
#
loop_
_entity_poly.entity_id
_entity_poly.type
_entity_poly.pdbx_seq_one_letter_code
_entity_poly.pdbx_strand_id
1 'polypeptide(L)'
;LDVPAMIARHRSSGAILTVATYPRKTQLPYGLVRTDGDGYVRAYEEKPTLSNEVSMGISLHEPSVLRYIPPGAYLDFPDLVRRLVDAGERVATFRWDGYWVDIGNPDDYAQAQNDYADGLGPWSRSDGAPGAAGTRDGDAGDPRGAKRS
;
A
#
# COMPACT_ATOMS: atom_id res chain seq x y z
N LEU A 1 -9.82 1.35 -8.47
CA LEU A 1 -10.12 2.17 -7.30
C LEU A 1 -11.61 2.53 -7.30
N ASP A 2 -12.27 2.35 -6.16
CA ASP A 2 -13.66 2.78 -5.94
C ASP A 2 -13.68 4.27 -5.54
N VAL A 3 -13.80 5.14 -6.54
CA VAL A 3 -13.78 6.59 -6.34
C VAL A 3 -15.02 7.07 -5.55
N PRO A 4 -16.25 6.59 -5.80
CA PRO A 4 -17.40 6.93 -4.98
C PRO A 4 -17.21 6.60 -3.49
N ALA A 5 -16.69 5.43 -3.16
CA ALA A 5 -16.41 5.04 -1.78
C ALA A 5 -15.31 5.91 -1.15
N MET A 6 -14.26 6.26 -1.91
CA MET A 6 -13.21 7.17 -1.46
C MET A 6 -13.76 8.58 -1.15
N ILE A 7 -14.65 9.11 -1.99
CA ILE A 7 -15.33 10.39 -1.75
C ILE A 7 -16.19 10.32 -0.48
N ALA A 8 -16.96 9.24 -0.31
CA ALA A 8 -17.77 9.05 0.89
C ALA A 8 -16.89 9.01 2.17
N ARG A 9 -15.78 8.29 2.13
CA ARG A 9 -14.80 8.24 3.22
C ARG A 9 -14.20 9.62 3.51
N HIS A 10 -13.80 10.36 2.48
CA HIS A 10 -13.26 11.72 2.60
C HIS A 10 -14.25 12.63 3.34
N ARG A 11 -15.48 12.70 2.87
CA ARG A 11 -16.53 13.53 3.47
C ARG A 11 -16.85 13.12 4.91
N SER A 12 -17.00 11.83 5.18
CA SER A 12 -17.33 11.33 6.53
C SER A 12 -16.20 11.53 7.54
N SER A 13 -14.94 11.56 7.09
CA SER A 13 -13.80 11.78 7.96
C SER A 13 -13.64 13.24 8.39
N GLY A 14 -14.20 14.20 7.63
CA GLY A 14 -13.94 15.63 7.78
C GLY A 14 -12.45 15.98 7.63
N ALA A 15 -11.71 15.17 6.85
CA ALA A 15 -10.30 15.42 6.59
C ALA A 15 -10.13 16.48 5.49
N ILE A 16 -9.06 17.26 5.60
CA ILE A 16 -8.67 18.22 4.57
C ILE A 16 -8.06 17.53 3.35
N LEU A 17 -7.49 16.33 3.57
CA LEU A 17 -6.85 15.51 2.57
C LEU A 17 -7.12 14.04 2.86
N THR A 18 -7.39 13.23 1.83
CA THR A 18 -7.48 11.78 1.93
C THR A 18 -6.56 11.15 0.89
N VAL A 19 -5.65 10.29 1.33
CA VAL A 19 -4.71 9.57 0.46
C VAL A 19 -5.21 8.16 0.23
N ALA A 20 -5.27 7.71 -1.03
CA ALA A 20 -5.49 6.32 -1.33
C ALA A 20 -4.23 5.52 -0.99
N THR A 21 -4.40 4.42 -0.25
CA THR A 21 -3.31 3.54 0.19
C THR A 21 -3.52 2.11 -0.27
N TYR A 22 -2.42 1.39 -0.46
CA TYR A 22 -2.39 -0.01 -0.85
C TYR A 22 -1.53 -0.82 0.12
N PRO A 23 -1.99 -2.00 0.60
CA PRO A 23 -1.19 -2.86 1.45
C PRO A 23 -0.08 -3.53 0.65
N ARG A 24 1.18 -3.17 0.90
CA ARG A 24 2.34 -3.80 0.25
C ARG A 24 3.11 -4.65 1.25
N LYS A 25 3.35 -5.90 0.88
CA LYS A 25 4.21 -6.82 1.62
C LYS A 25 5.61 -6.79 0.99
N THR A 26 6.63 -6.60 1.83
CA THR A 26 8.04 -6.60 1.41
C THR A 26 8.80 -7.58 2.28
N GLN A 27 9.37 -8.62 1.68
CA GLN A 27 10.25 -9.55 2.38
C GLN A 27 11.63 -8.93 2.53
N LEU A 28 12.13 -8.86 3.75
CA LEU A 28 13.52 -8.50 3.99
C LEU A 28 14.41 -9.73 3.74
N PRO A 29 15.48 -9.61 2.94
CA PRO A 29 16.38 -10.73 2.67
C PRO A 29 17.36 -11.04 3.82
N TYR A 30 17.20 -10.37 4.98
CA TYR A 30 18.09 -10.42 6.12
C TYR A 30 17.34 -10.69 7.42
N GLY A 31 18.06 -11.18 8.43
CA GLY A 31 17.55 -11.24 9.80
C GLY A 31 17.34 -9.84 10.38
N LEU A 32 16.16 -9.59 10.93
CA LEU A 32 15.83 -8.36 11.62
C LEU A 32 16.14 -8.51 13.11
N VAL A 33 17.04 -7.68 13.62
CA VAL A 33 17.43 -7.65 15.04
C VAL A 33 16.78 -6.44 15.71
N ARG A 34 16.08 -6.67 16.81
CA ARG A 34 15.57 -5.59 17.68
C ARG A 34 16.40 -5.53 18.94
N THR A 35 16.89 -4.35 19.28
CA THR A 35 17.66 -4.10 20.49
C THR A 35 16.91 -3.16 21.42
N ASP A 36 17.28 -3.18 22.72
CA ASP A 36 16.90 -2.12 23.66
C ASP A 36 17.84 -0.91 23.56
N GLY A 37 17.60 0.09 24.44
CA GLY A 37 18.40 1.31 24.50
C GLY A 37 19.88 1.09 24.91
N ASP A 38 20.20 -0.04 25.51
CA ASP A 38 21.54 -0.42 25.98
C ASP A 38 22.26 -1.34 24.97
N GLY A 39 21.63 -1.67 23.84
CA GLY A 39 22.22 -2.46 22.77
C GLY A 39 22.06 -3.97 22.91
N TYR A 40 21.32 -4.48 23.89
CA TYR A 40 21.04 -5.91 24.03
C TYR A 40 19.92 -6.35 23.08
N VAL A 41 20.09 -7.56 22.47
CA VAL A 41 19.11 -8.15 21.57
C VAL A 41 17.87 -8.55 22.34
N ARG A 42 16.69 -8.11 21.89
CA ARG A 42 15.38 -8.42 22.46
C ARG A 42 14.54 -9.33 21.58
N ALA A 43 14.76 -9.26 20.26
CA ALA A 43 14.10 -10.13 19.31
C ALA A 43 14.97 -10.33 18.07
N TYR A 44 14.79 -11.48 17.42
CA TYR A 44 15.39 -11.80 16.13
C TYR A 44 14.34 -12.47 15.25
N GLU A 45 14.14 -11.94 14.05
CA GLU A 45 13.20 -12.45 13.06
C GLU A 45 13.96 -12.72 11.76
N GLU A 46 14.02 -13.99 11.31
CA GLU A 46 14.72 -14.35 10.07
C GLU A 46 13.84 -14.02 8.85
N LYS A 47 14.35 -13.19 7.94
CA LYS A 47 13.72 -12.81 6.68
C LYS A 47 12.24 -12.43 6.82
N PRO A 48 11.89 -11.52 7.74
CA PRO A 48 10.50 -11.19 8.01
C PRO A 48 9.83 -10.54 6.79
N THR A 49 8.53 -10.77 6.67
CA THR A 49 7.70 -10.04 5.73
C THR A 49 7.09 -8.81 6.43
N LEU A 50 7.50 -7.63 6.01
CA LEU A 50 6.92 -6.37 6.49
C LEU A 50 5.66 -6.07 5.69
N SER A 51 4.58 -5.71 6.40
CA SER A 51 3.35 -5.23 5.78
C SER A 51 3.20 -3.74 6.06
N ASN A 52 3.22 -2.94 5.01
CA ASN A 52 3.09 -1.49 5.09
C ASN A 52 1.98 -1.01 4.16
N GLU A 53 1.34 0.10 4.52
CA GLU A 53 0.49 0.83 3.59
C GLU A 53 1.33 1.82 2.81
N VAL A 54 1.28 1.73 1.48
CA VAL A 54 1.97 2.65 0.57
C VAL A 54 0.98 3.58 -0.11
N SER A 55 1.41 4.81 -0.42
CA SER A 55 0.59 5.75 -1.19
C SER A 55 0.46 5.27 -2.64
N MET A 56 -0.77 5.31 -3.16
CA MET A 56 -1.07 4.98 -4.55
C MET A 56 -0.84 6.16 -5.51
N GLY A 57 -0.40 7.33 -5.03
CA GLY A 57 -0.31 8.54 -5.83
C GLY A 57 -1.67 9.19 -6.16
N ILE A 58 -2.75 8.75 -5.50
CA ILE A 58 -4.11 9.25 -5.70
C ILE A 58 -4.60 9.87 -4.40
N SER A 59 -5.17 11.06 -4.46
CA SER A 59 -5.66 11.76 -3.27
C SER A 59 -6.87 12.66 -3.58
N LEU A 60 -7.68 12.89 -2.55
CA LEU A 60 -8.76 13.88 -2.55
C LEU A 60 -8.38 15.02 -1.62
N HIS A 61 -8.66 16.24 -2.06
CA HIS A 61 -8.31 17.46 -1.35
C HIS A 61 -9.53 18.35 -1.17
N GLU A 62 -9.66 18.95 0.01
CA GLU A 62 -10.52 20.11 0.18
C GLU A 62 -9.83 21.37 -0.41
N PRO A 63 -10.57 22.32 -0.97
CA PRO A 63 -9.97 23.56 -1.49
C PRO A 63 -9.13 24.33 -0.47
N SER A 64 -9.41 24.15 0.82
CA SER A 64 -8.67 24.78 1.92
C SER A 64 -7.20 24.33 2.00
N VAL A 65 -6.80 23.18 1.40
CA VAL A 65 -5.41 22.75 1.27
C VAL A 65 -4.52 23.80 0.61
N LEU A 66 -5.09 24.61 -0.30
CA LEU A 66 -4.34 25.65 -1.02
C LEU A 66 -3.67 26.66 -0.06
N ARG A 67 -4.18 26.85 1.15
CA ARG A 67 -3.57 27.72 2.17
C ARG A 67 -2.19 27.26 2.62
N TYR A 68 -1.90 25.96 2.44
CA TYR A 68 -0.65 25.33 2.83
C TYR A 68 0.37 25.22 1.70
N ILE A 69 -0.01 25.68 0.49
CA ILE A 69 0.85 25.66 -0.69
C ILE A 69 1.37 27.09 -0.93
N PRO A 70 2.65 27.37 -0.67
CA PRO A 70 3.20 28.71 -0.84
C PRO A 70 3.26 29.06 -2.34
N PRO A 71 2.78 30.24 -2.75
CA PRO A 71 2.87 30.68 -4.14
C PRO A 71 4.31 30.76 -4.63
N GLY A 72 4.58 30.18 -5.81
CA GLY A 72 5.89 30.27 -6.48
C GLY A 72 7.01 29.45 -5.84
N ALA A 73 6.74 28.67 -4.78
CA ALA A 73 7.72 27.76 -4.18
C ALA A 73 7.48 26.32 -4.61
N TYR A 74 8.55 25.56 -4.73
CA TYR A 74 8.46 24.11 -4.91
C TYR A 74 7.91 23.45 -3.63
N LEU A 75 6.96 22.55 -3.79
CA LEU A 75 6.41 21.72 -2.72
C LEU A 75 5.98 20.39 -3.34
N ASP A 76 6.57 19.29 -2.91
CA ASP A 76 6.12 17.97 -3.32
C ASP A 76 4.96 17.46 -2.45
N PHE A 77 4.33 16.38 -2.88
CA PHE A 77 3.18 15.81 -2.17
C PHE A 77 3.52 15.28 -0.77
N PRO A 78 4.64 14.56 -0.53
CA PRO A 78 5.04 14.17 0.81
C PRO A 78 5.24 15.35 1.77
N ASP A 79 5.81 16.44 1.29
CA ASP A 79 6.03 17.64 2.10
C ASP A 79 4.71 18.36 2.41
N LEU A 80 3.77 18.37 1.46
CA LEU A 80 2.42 18.87 1.72
C LEU A 80 1.74 18.06 2.82
N VAL A 81 1.80 16.72 2.76
CA VAL A 81 1.21 15.85 3.79
C VAL A 81 1.82 16.13 5.16
N ARG A 82 3.16 16.20 5.27
CA ARG A 82 3.84 16.53 6.52
C ARG A 82 3.39 17.87 7.06
N ARG A 83 3.35 18.90 6.21
CA ARG A 83 2.93 20.26 6.59
C ARG A 83 1.50 20.31 7.13
N LEU A 84 0.58 19.55 6.53
CA LEU A 84 -0.79 19.44 7.01
C LEU A 84 -0.85 18.75 8.39
N VAL A 85 -0.12 17.65 8.57
CA VAL A 85 -0.05 16.93 9.85
C VAL A 85 0.57 17.81 10.94
N ASP A 86 1.67 18.51 10.65
CA ASP A 86 2.35 19.42 11.58
C ASP A 86 1.47 20.61 11.98
N ALA A 87 0.59 21.05 11.07
CA ALA A 87 -0.40 22.09 11.34
C ALA A 87 -1.63 21.58 12.14
N GLY A 88 -1.68 20.30 12.50
CA GLY A 88 -2.81 19.71 13.22
C GLY A 88 -4.03 19.42 12.34
N GLU A 89 -3.87 19.49 11.03
CA GLU A 89 -4.96 19.18 10.08
C GLU A 89 -5.20 17.66 10.00
N ARG A 90 -6.45 17.30 9.70
CA ARG A 90 -6.84 15.90 9.59
C ARG A 90 -6.50 15.38 8.19
N VAL A 91 -5.55 14.47 8.10
CA VAL A 91 -5.23 13.70 6.89
C VAL A 91 -5.73 12.28 7.07
N ALA A 92 -6.64 11.83 6.20
CA ALA A 92 -7.21 10.49 6.25
C ALA A 92 -6.58 9.58 5.20
N THR A 93 -6.78 8.27 5.38
CA THR A 93 -6.46 7.27 4.36
C THR A 93 -7.74 6.61 3.84
N PHE A 94 -7.68 6.17 2.59
CA PHE A 94 -8.63 5.26 1.97
C PHE A 94 -7.88 4.04 1.45
N ARG A 95 -8.00 2.93 2.16
CA ARG A 95 -7.35 1.67 1.79
C ARG A 95 -8.07 1.03 0.61
N TRP A 96 -7.28 0.63 -0.39
CA TRP A 96 -7.73 -0.12 -1.55
C TRP A 96 -7.11 -1.52 -1.53
N ASP A 97 -7.96 -2.55 -1.58
CA ASP A 97 -7.52 -3.96 -1.56
C ASP A 97 -7.71 -4.65 -2.95
N GLY A 98 -8.20 -3.90 -3.96
CA GLY A 98 -8.32 -4.40 -5.33
C GLY A 98 -7.00 -4.33 -6.10
N TYR A 99 -7.04 -4.70 -7.38
CA TYR A 99 -5.84 -4.66 -8.22
C TYR A 99 -5.25 -3.24 -8.33
N TRP A 100 -3.96 -3.13 -8.05
CA TRP A 100 -3.15 -1.93 -8.23
C TRP A 100 -1.67 -2.32 -8.40
N VAL A 101 -1.00 -1.72 -9.37
CA VAL A 101 0.43 -1.88 -9.64
C VAL A 101 1.01 -0.51 -9.96
N ASP A 102 2.15 -0.18 -9.36
CA ASP A 102 2.93 1.01 -9.70
C ASP A 102 3.90 0.66 -10.83
N ILE A 103 3.59 1.11 -12.05
CA ILE A 103 4.41 0.86 -13.25
C ILE A 103 5.63 1.78 -13.37
N GLY A 104 5.98 2.49 -12.30
CA GLY A 104 7.13 3.39 -12.25
C GLY A 104 8.49 2.69 -12.25
N ASN A 105 8.53 1.36 -12.04
CA ASN A 105 9.76 0.55 -12.13
C ASN A 105 9.60 -0.61 -13.11
N PRO A 106 10.73 -1.12 -13.70
CA PRO A 106 10.69 -2.17 -14.72
C PRO A 106 10.05 -3.48 -14.27
N ASP A 107 10.26 -3.88 -13.03
CA ASP A 107 9.75 -5.17 -12.52
C ASP A 107 8.23 -5.15 -12.34
N ASP A 108 7.69 -4.10 -11.73
CA ASP A 108 6.25 -3.91 -11.58
C ASP A 108 5.58 -3.69 -12.96
N TYR A 109 6.26 -3.05 -13.92
CA TYR A 109 5.77 -2.92 -15.30
C TYR A 109 5.68 -4.28 -16.00
N ALA A 110 6.72 -5.11 -15.91
CA ALA A 110 6.72 -6.46 -16.48
C ALA A 110 5.62 -7.33 -15.81
N GLN A 111 5.45 -7.20 -14.50
CA GLN A 111 4.37 -7.88 -13.78
C GLN A 111 2.99 -7.45 -14.31
N ALA A 112 2.75 -6.15 -14.49
CA ALA A 112 1.49 -5.64 -15.02
C ALA A 112 1.18 -6.18 -16.43
N GLN A 113 2.21 -6.32 -17.30
CA GLN A 113 2.04 -6.93 -18.62
C GLN A 113 1.66 -8.41 -18.54
N ASN A 114 2.29 -9.18 -17.65
CA ASN A 114 1.95 -10.58 -17.42
C ASN A 114 0.54 -10.73 -16.86
N ASP A 115 0.17 -9.92 -15.86
CA ASP A 115 -1.17 -9.92 -15.29
C ASP A 115 -2.25 -9.61 -16.35
N TYR A 116 -1.95 -8.69 -17.28
CA TYR A 116 -2.85 -8.38 -18.39
C TYR A 116 -3.00 -9.58 -19.35
N ALA A 117 -1.88 -10.21 -19.72
CA ALA A 117 -1.88 -11.37 -20.63
C ALA A 117 -2.63 -12.57 -20.03
N ASP A 118 -2.52 -12.75 -18.71
CA ASP A 118 -3.20 -13.82 -17.94
C ASP A 118 -4.67 -13.50 -17.62
N GLY A 119 -5.18 -12.33 -18.05
CA GLY A 119 -6.54 -11.88 -17.77
C GLY A 119 -6.77 -11.52 -16.30
N LEU A 120 -5.72 -11.24 -15.55
CA LEU A 120 -5.80 -10.76 -14.17
C LEU A 120 -5.97 -9.24 -14.13
N GLY A 121 -6.72 -8.75 -13.15
CA GLY A 121 -6.94 -7.31 -13.00
C GLY A 121 -8.30 -6.82 -13.50
N PRO A 122 -8.55 -5.49 -13.53
CA PRO A 122 -9.87 -4.91 -13.77
C PRO A 122 -10.38 -5.06 -15.21
N TRP A 123 -9.53 -5.50 -16.12
CA TRP A 123 -9.86 -5.79 -17.52
C TRP A 123 -10.23 -7.26 -17.76
N SER A 124 -10.09 -8.13 -16.77
CA SER A 124 -10.56 -9.51 -16.88
C SER A 124 -12.09 -9.49 -17.08
N ARG A 125 -12.54 -10.00 -18.22
CA ARG A 125 -13.97 -10.14 -18.51
C ARG A 125 -14.55 -11.23 -17.62
N SER A 126 -14.98 -10.86 -16.43
CA SER A 126 -15.96 -11.64 -15.67
C SER A 126 -17.18 -10.76 -15.51
N ASP A 127 -18.25 -11.12 -16.22
CA ASP A 127 -19.56 -10.57 -16.04
C ASP A 127 -19.92 -10.59 -14.55
N GLY A 128 -20.01 -9.43 -13.93
CA GLY A 128 -20.80 -9.14 -12.74
C GLY A 128 -20.52 -9.95 -11.48
N ALA A 129 -19.33 -9.80 -10.86
CA ALA A 129 -19.22 -10.07 -9.42
C ALA A 129 -18.22 -9.09 -8.77
N PRO A 130 -18.54 -8.47 -7.63
CA PRO A 130 -17.55 -7.71 -6.86
C PRO A 130 -16.47 -8.65 -6.38
N GLY A 131 -15.20 -8.26 -6.60
CA GLY A 131 -14.01 -9.07 -6.41
C GLY A 131 -13.96 -9.81 -5.09
N ALA A 132 -13.94 -11.13 -5.17
CA ALA A 132 -13.59 -11.98 -4.04
C ALA A 132 -12.11 -11.78 -3.72
N ALA A 133 -11.81 -11.37 -2.49
CA ALA A 133 -10.47 -11.29 -1.94
C ALA A 133 -9.81 -12.67 -2.01
N GLY A 134 -8.89 -12.86 -2.96
CA GLY A 134 -8.06 -14.07 -3.04
C GLY A 134 -6.97 -14.02 -1.99
N THR A 135 -7.20 -14.61 -0.83
CA THR A 135 -6.14 -14.99 0.09
C THR A 135 -5.31 -16.09 -0.56
N ARG A 136 -4.12 -15.74 -1.03
CA ARG A 136 -3.11 -16.74 -1.34
C ARG A 136 -2.34 -17.05 -0.05
N ASP A 137 -2.82 -18.02 0.71
CA ASP A 137 -1.98 -18.77 1.65
C ASP A 137 -1.12 -19.72 0.81
N GLY A 138 0.14 -19.38 0.66
CA GLY A 138 1.15 -20.22 0.06
C GLY A 138 1.60 -21.27 1.07
N ASP A 139 0.84 -22.34 1.24
CA ASP A 139 1.35 -23.58 1.86
C ASP A 139 2.13 -24.36 0.78
N ALA A 140 3.44 -24.15 0.77
CA ALA A 140 4.36 -25.03 0.06
C ALA A 140 4.74 -26.18 0.98
N GLY A 141 3.88 -27.20 1.07
CA GLY A 141 4.19 -28.48 1.66
C GLY A 141 5.33 -29.16 0.91
N ASP A 142 6.44 -29.36 1.59
CA ASP A 142 7.58 -30.18 1.12
C ASP A 142 7.20 -31.69 1.14
N PRO A 143 7.12 -32.40 -0.01
CA PRO A 143 6.89 -33.83 -0.03
C PRO A 143 8.21 -34.61 -0.11
N ARG A 144 9.10 -34.55 0.89
CA ARG A 144 10.27 -35.44 0.97
C ARG A 144 10.62 -35.81 2.40
N GLY A 145 10.11 -36.97 2.83
CA GLY A 145 10.52 -37.52 4.11
C GLY A 145 9.91 -38.88 4.46
N ALA A 146 9.86 -39.83 3.54
CA ALA A 146 9.56 -41.21 3.87
C ALA A 146 10.59 -42.14 3.22
N LYS A 147 11.62 -42.54 3.96
CA LYS A 147 12.37 -43.84 3.84
C LYS A 147 13.07 -44.11 5.16
N ARG A 148 12.49 -45.12 5.85
CA ARG A 148 13.03 -46.45 6.21
C ARG A 148 14.40 -46.45 6.92
N SER A 149 14.44 -46.82 8.13
CA SER A 149 14.80 -48.11 8.77
C SER A 149 14.79 -47.90 10.27
#